data_00e6a1e2771cb84f9a7f6d7ca07d0481
#
_entry.id   00e6a1e2771cb84f9a7f6d7ca07d0481
#
_cell.length_a   1.000
_cell.length_b   1.000
_cell.length_c   1.000
_cell.angle_alpha   90.00
_cell.angle_beta   90.00
_cell.angle_gamma   90.00
#
_symmetry.space_group_name_H-M   'P 1'
#
loop_
_entity.id
_entity.type
_entity.pdbx_description
1 polymer ?
#
loop_
_entity_poly.entity_id
_entity_poly.type
_entity_poly.pdbx_seq_one_letter_code
_entity_poly.pdbx_strand_id
1 'polypeptide(L)'
;MPQFSQTSPRPGIASTCRSLHTAAQAGPPWKASSIAAVSESFPGSSSGYSEDASILLAFLSVLAVSEKVPLDLLSRGAAPRRRWNMCGEIDEVDAVAAGLAPELYGLLSHSSRLSDAFHELELSSAVSKNIDETYNLDETVASRILQRLLPVNLLFFRSQALIIVYRAIPWKYLEPVTPTTKLFLPHLRYALQAFHEHSVYLPAGARADLVLTLLEASRFPNMAWKCFIVDQAEQATIGLEDQYINSLIAQSRCLLKRISGTMDQTSNCLGDISQDTTSMPVDNRMHSAAGQASIQRSLNCIQTEDLSTAKRLLEDWSPLHRIPSSLERVVEFRKNIMLGRILRYQGLFGESLTYLERAQTTAAQENDLTFYEDFRDLTCDLADTLRELNEPASGERHLRTEITRRDQSGISTGKSLLQVSLAEALFAQARYREAESICLEVESRPGLLKLERLRLHITMAKIHHVQSNNDGAFLYWNEAMKDIAKFHMTGGRATRTILLSICDILRSRGQTKLMTDSMDQVALLDAGAKPGGVEYWIAGLRHWSQYLDSKTSRSHL
;
A
#
# COMPACT_ATOMS: atom_id res chain seq x y z
N MET A 1 38.66 -8.74 44.22
CA MET A 1 38.90 -9.60 43.05
C MET A 1 38.32 -10.97 43.32
N PRO A 2 37.32 -11.42 42.51
CA PRO A 2 37.17 -12.82 42.21
C PRO A 2 37.22 -13.04 40.68
N GLN A 3 37.79 -14.19 40.34
CA GLN A 3 38.14 -14.67 39.01
C GLN A 3 36.90 -14.93 38.14
N PHE A 4 36.91 -14.42 36.91
CA PHE A 4 35.97 -14.79 35.85
C PHE A 4 36.41 -16.12 35.22
N SER A 5 35.57 -17.15 35.36
CA SER A 5 35.67 -18.40 34.59
C SER A 5 35.02 -18.17 33.22
N GLN A 6 35.82 -18.38 32.19
CA GLN A 6 35.39 -18.47 30.79
C GLN A 6 34.55 -19.74 30.59
N THR A 7 33.28 -19.61 30.22
CA THR A 7 32.50 -20.69 29.66
C THR A 7 32.40 -20.51 28.15
N SER A 8 32.95 -21.51 27.43
CA SER A 8 32.91 -21.64 25.98
C SER A 8 31.46 -21.72 25.43
N PRO A 9 31.20 -21.22 24.21
CA PRO A 9 29.88 -21.28 23.59
C PRO A 9 29.59 -22.73 23.13
N ARG A 10 28.38 -23.21 23.46
CA ARG A 10 27.85 -24.47 22.89
C ARG A 10 27.48 -24.24 21.41
N PRO A 11 27.88 -25.17 20.51
CA PRO A 11 27.42 -25.18 19.13
C PRO A 11 26.04 -25.86 19.03
N GLY A 12 25.14 -25.32 18.20
CA GLY A 12 24.05 -26.11 17.65
C GLY A 12 22.65 -25.63 17.90
N ILE A 13 22.14 -24.76 17.03
CA ILE A 13 20.78 -24.79 16.45
C ILE A 13 20.88 -24.10 15.08
N ALA A 14 21.56 -24.69 14.13
CA ALA A 14 21.65 -24.21 12.76
C ALA A 14 21.48 -25.35 11.72
N SER A 15 20.72 -26.39 12.06
CA SER A 15 20.74 -27.61 11.21
C SER A 15 19.37 -28.24 10.98
N THR A 16 18.24 -27.51 10.96
CA THR A 16 16.94 -28.13 10.68
C THR A 16 16.15 -27.49 9.53
N CYS A 17 16.62 -26.39 8.93
CA CYS A 17 15.90 -25.75 7.81
C CYS A 17 16.36 -26.17 6.40
N ARG A 18 17.25 -27.15 6.27
CA ARG A 18 17.82 -27.55 4.94
C ARG A 18 17.10 -28.68 4.20
N SER A 19 16.01 -29.25 4.65
CA SER A 19 15.51 -30.53 4.09
C SER A 19 14.11 -30.50 3.46
N LEU A 20 13.57 -29.35 3.04
CA LEU A 20 12.29 -29.29 2.30
C LEU A 20 12.39 -28.81 0.85
N HIS A 21 13.62 -28.64 0.32
CA HIS A 21 13.82 -28.27 -1.09
C HIS A 21 13.91 -29.45 -2.08
N THR A 22 13.70 -30.69 -1.64
CA THR A 22 13.95 -31.90 -2.48
C THR A 22 12.71 -32.59 -3.04
N ALA A 23 11.51 -32.01 -2.93
CA ALA A 23 10.29 -32.67 -3.41
C ALA A 23 9.58 -31.94 -4.57
N ALA A 24 10.33 -31.38 -5.53
CA ALA A 24 9.73 -30.84 -6.77
C ALA A 24 10.70 -30.91 -7.95
N GLN A 25 11.26 -32.09 -8.23
CA GLN A 25 11.97 -32.34 -9.49
C GLN A 25 11.09 -33.13 -10.47
N ALA A 26 9.95 -32.58 -10.85
CA ALA A 26 9.46 -32.72 -12.20
C ALA A 26 9.70 -31.35 -12.86
N GLY A 27 10.84 -31.20 -13.51
CA GLY A 27 11.13 -30.01 -14.32
C GLY A 27 9.98 -29.77 -15.29
N PRO A 28 9.69 -28.51 -15.67
CA PRO A 28 8.63 -28.21 -16.63
C PRO A 28 8.84 -29.05 -17.89
N PRO A 29 7.75 -29.51 -18.55
CA PRO A 29 7.83 -30.38 -19.72
C PRO A 29 8.52 -29.74 -20.94
N TRP A 30 9.00 -28.52 -20.78
CA TRP A 30 9.69 -27.72 -21.80
C TRP A 30 11.20 -28.05 -21.79
N LYS A 31 11.58 -28.95 -22.70
CA LYS A 31 13.01 -29.14 -23.00
C LYS A 31 13.51 -27.96 -23.81
N ALA A 32 14.80 -27.63 -23.71
CA ALA A 32 15.51 -26.57 -24.46
C ALA A 32 15.23 -26.58 -25.99
N SER A 33 14.71 -27.68 -26.54
CA SER A 33 14.23 -27.80 -27.93
C SER A 33 13.09 -26.86 -28.32
N SER A 34 12.41 -26.20 -27.35
CA SER A 34 11.27 -25.32 -27.66
C SER A 34 11.69 -23.95 -28.21
N ILE A 35 12.83 -23.42 -27.77
CA ILE A 35 13.34 -22.14 -28.27
C ILE A 35 14.12 -22.32 -29.60
N ALA A 36 14.90 -23.42 -29.74
CA ALA A 36 15.50 -23.77 -31.03
C ALA A 36 14.44 -24.00 -32.12
N ALA A 37 13.27 -24.61 -31.78
CA ALA A 37 12.14 -24.75 -32.68
C ALA A 37 11.45 -23.41 -33.02
N VAL A 38 11.66 -22.35 -32.22
CA VAL A 38 11.17 -21.00 -32.52
C VAL A 38 12.00 -20.37 -33.64
N SER A 39 13.32 -20.48 -33.61
CA SER A 39 14.19 -20.03 -34.71
C SER A 39 13.88 -20.77 -36.03
N GLU A 40 13.50 -22.04 -35.96
CA GLU A 40 13.05 -22.81 -37.12
C GLU A 40 11.62 -22.43 -37.57
N SER A 41 10.77 -21.93 -36.67
CA SER A 41 9.37 -21.54 -36.97
C SER A 41 9.26 -20.18 -37.66
N PHE A 42 10.35 -19.37 -37.68
CA PHE A 42 10.42 -18.19 -38.53
C PHE A 42 10.77 -18.63 -39.95
N PRO A 43 9.78 -18.74 -40.87
CA PRO A 43 10.04 -19.23 -42.21
C PRO A 43 10.92 -18.25 -42.98
N GLY A 44 12.06 -18.75 -43.29
CA GLY A 44 13.08 -18.12 -44.11
C GLY A 44 14.23 -17.59 -43.28
N SER A 45 15.35 -18.22 -43.43
CA SER A 45 16.70 -17.64 -43.24
C SER A 45 16.92 -16.31 -44.03
N SER A 46 15.84 -15.65 -44.43
CA SER A 46 15.74 -14.34 -45.09
C SER A 46 15.10 -13.27 -44.20
N SER A 47 14.58 -13.53 -42.99
CA SER A 47 14.30 -12.47 -42.02
C SER A 47 15.60 -12.20 -41.29
N GLY A 48 16.28 -11.11 -41.63
CA GLY A 48 17.63 -10.74 -41.17
C GLY A 48 17.79 -10.49 -39.66
N TYR A 49 16.97 -11.14 -38.78
CA TYR A 49 17.04 -11.00 -37.34
C TYR A 49 17.99 -12.01 -36.71
N SER A 50 18.77 -11.55 -35.74
CA SER A 50 19.52 -12.41 -34.84
C SER A 50 18.57 -13.30 -34.01
N GLU A 51 19.12 -14.35 -33.42
CA GLU A 51 18.35 -15.23 -32.53
C GLU A 51 17.77 -14.44 -31.33
N ASP A 52 18.54 -13.56 -30.72
CA ASP A 52 18.13 -12.68 -29.62
C ASP A 52 16.97 -11.76 -30.02
N ALA A 53 17.05 -11.11 -31.18
CA ALA A 53 15.99 -10.24 -31.69
C ALA A 53 14.71 -11.03 -32.01
N SER A 54 14.84 -12.22 -32.55
CA SER A 54 13.69 -13.11 -32.84
C SER A 54 12.99 -13.59 -31.58
N ILE A 55 13.73 -13.99 -30.56
CA ILE A 55 13.21 -14.40 -29.24
C ILE A 55 12.50 -13.19 -28.57
N LEU A 56 13.16 -12.01 -28.58
CA LEU A 56 12.60 -10.80 -27.98
C LEU A 56 11.31 -10.39 -28.69
N LEU A 57 11.26 -10.42 -30.02
CA LEU A 57 10.08 -10.08 -30.78
C LEU A 57 8.90 -11.01 -30.51
N ALA A 58 9.15 -12.32 -30.43
CA ALA A 58 8.13 -13.30 -30.07
C ALA A 58 7.61 -13.06 -28.63
N PHE A 59 8.53 -12.78 -27.71
CA PHE A 59 8.17 -12.46 -26.32
C PHE A 59 7.34 -11.17 -26.21
N LEU A 60 7.76 -10.07 -26.86
CA LEU A 60 7.04 -8.80 -26.86
C LEU A 60 5.63 -8.95 -27.46
N SER A 61 5.46 -9.81 -28.48
CA SER A 61 4.18 -10.03 -29.15
C SER A 61 3.11 -10.68 -28.24
N VAL A 62 3.50 -11.31 -27.13
CA VAL A 62 2.57 -11.89 -26.13
C VAL A 62 2.33 -10.98 -24.92
N LEU A 63 2.90 -9.78 -24.90
CA LEU A 63 2.56 -8.72 -23.94
C LEU A 63 1.34 -7.91 -24.43
N ALA A 64 0.88 -6.95 -23.65
CA ALA A 64 -0.17 -6.01 -24.07
C ALA A 64 0.38 -5.06 -25.16
N VAL A 65 0.14 -5.37 -26.41
CA VAL A 65 0.74 -4.71 -27.58
C VAL A 65 0.33 -3.24 -27.69
N SER A 66 -0.89 -2.89 -27.27
CA SER A 66 -1.38 -1.50 -27.24
C SER A 66 -0.72 -0.63 -26.16
N GLU A 67 0.09 -1.23 -25.30
CA GLU A 67 0.69 -0.57 -24.15
C GLU A 67 2.20 -0.44 -24.34
N LYS A 68 2.76 0.62 -23.76
CA LYS A 68 4.22 0.84 -23.77
C LYS A 68 4.92 -0.20 -22.89
N VAL A 69 5.97 -0.82 -23.41
CA VAL A 69 6.82 -1.77 -22.69
C VAL A 69 8.02 -1.04 -22.07
N PRO A 70 8.07 -0.84 -20.76
CA PRO A 70 9.25 -0.28 -20.09
C PRO A 70 10.38 -1.29 -20.08
N LEU A 71 11.60 -0.86 -20.33
CA LEU A 71 12.79 -1.72 -20.23
C LEU A 71 12.93 -2.30 -18.80
N ASP A 72 12.57 -1.49 -17.79
CA ASP A 72 12.55 -1.88 -16.39
C ASP A 72 11.63 -3.11 -16.11
N LEU A 73 10.53 -3.27 -16.85
CA LEU A 73 9.66 -4.45 -16.75
C LEU A 73 10.44 -5.74 -17.05
N LEU A 74 11.22 -5.74 -18.10
CA LEU A 74 11.96 -6.91 -18.59
C LEU A 74 13.12 -7.25 -17.67
N SER A 75 13.97 -6.26 -17.38
CA SER A 75 15.14 -6.41 -16.54
C SER A 75 14.78 -6.80 -15.10
N ARG A 76 13.76 -6.17 -14.51
CA ARG A 76 13.29 -6.50 -13.15
C ARG A 76 12.67 -7.89 -13.08
N GLY A 77 11.87 -8.28 -14.07
CA GLY A 77 11.26 -9.61 -14.10
C GLY A 77 12.29 -10.74 -14.20
N ALA A 78 13.39 -10.50 -14.89
CA ALA A 78 14.51 -11.45 -15.01
C ALA A 78 15.48 -11.43 -13.82
N ALA A 79 15.58 -10.32 -13.09
CA ALA A 79 16.49 -10.21 -11.93
C ALA A 79 16.05 -11.10 -10.76
N PRO A 80 16.99 -11.49 -9.87
CA PRO A 80 16.64 -12.09 -8.58
C PRO A 80 15.68 -11.18 -7.80
N ARG A 81 14.66 -11.78 -7.16
CA ARG A 81 13.62 -11.05 -6.45
C ARG A 81 13.57 -11.41 -4.99
N ARG A 82 13.46 -10.42 -4.12
CA ARG A 82 13.33 -10.61 -2.67
C ARG A 82 11.93 -11.10 -2.33
N ARG A 83 11.84 -12.16 -1.52
CA ARG A 83 10.60 -12.83 -1.13
C ARG A 83 10.63 -13.23 0.34
N TRP A 84 9.48 -13.33 0.98
CA TRP A 84 9.37 -13.90 2.32
C TRP A 84 9.46 -15.41 2.28
N ASN A 85 10.39 -15.99 3.04
CA ASN A 85 10.47 -17.44 3.22
C ASN A 85 9.54 -17.94 4.35
N MET A 86 9.52 -19.24 4.60
CA MET A 86 8.68 -19.86 5.64
C MET A 86 9.03 -19.38 7.06
N CYS A 87 10.27 -18.98 7.28
CA CYS A 87 10.72 -18.44 8.58
C CYS A 87 10.37 -16.94 8.75
N GLY A 88 9.74 -16.30 7.77
CA GLY A 88 9.46 -14.86 7.77
C GLY A 88 10.70 -13.99 7.55
N GLU A 89 11.78 -14.59 7.03
CA GLU A 89 12.99 -13.87 6.63
C GLU A 89 13.00 -13.61 5.12
N ILE A 90 13.97 -12.83 4.66
CA ILE A 90 14.09 -12.41 3.27
C ILE A 90 15.00 -13.38 2.53
N ASP A 91 14.47 -13.99 1.47
CA ASP A 91 15.24 -14.80 0.52
C ASP A 91 15.25 -14.13 -0.86
N GLU A 92 16.30 -14.37 -1.63
CA GLU A 92 16.36 -14.02 -3.04
C GLU A 92 16.00 -15.23 -3.90
N VAL A 93 14.95 -15.05 -4.72
CA VAL A 93 14.47 -16.08 -5.65
C VAL A 93 14.95 -15.76 -7.06
N ASP A 94 15.77 -16.63 -7.63
CA ASP A 94 16.22 -16.53 -9.00
C ASP A 94 15.07 -16.73 -10.01
N ALA A 95 15.18 -16.10 -11.19
CA ALA A 95 14.14 -16.17 -12.19
C ALA A 95 14.04 -17.55 -12.84
N VAL A 96 15.16 -18.25 -13.01
CA VAL A 96 15.20 -19.62 -13.57
C VAL A 96 14.55 -20.58 -12.56
N ALA A 97 14.82 -20.41 -11.27
CA ALA A 97 14.16 -21.19 -10.22
C ALA A 97 12.64 -20.95 -10.18
N ALA A 98 12.17 -19.77 -10.59
CA ALA A 98 10.75 -19.46 -10.75
C ALA A 98 10.14 -19.98 -12.07
N GLY A 99 10.91 -20.63 -12.93
CA GLY A 99 10.46 -21.24 -14.18
C GLY A 99 10.72 -20.42 -15.44
N LEU A 100 11.52 -19.35 -15.36
CA LEU A 100 11.96 -18.63 -16.55
C LEU A 100 12.95 -19.47 -17.33
N ALA A 101 12.77 -19.55 -18.65
CA ALA A 101 13.66 -20.30 -19.53
C ALA A 101 15.07 -19.69 -19.51
N PRO A 102 16.15 -20.50 -19.42
CA PRO A 102 17.53 -20.01 -19.32
C PRO A 102 17.95 -19.09 -20.47
N GLU A 103 17.48 -19.35 -21.69
CA GLU A 103 17.80 -18.56 -22.87
C GLU A 103 17.18 -17.17 -22.76
N LEU A 104 15.91 -17.11 -22.36
CA LEU A 104 15.21 -15.84 -22.13
C LEU A 104 15.80 -15.08 -20.94
N TYR A 105 16.17 -15.79 -19.87
CA TYR A 105 16.92 -15.24 -18.75
C TYR A 105 18.25 -14.63 -19.23
N GLY A 106 19.02 -15.38 -20.02
CA GLY A 106 20.30 -14.92 -20.59
C GLY A 106 20.15 -13.67 -21.48
N LEU A 107 19.06 -13.55 -22.22
CA LEU A 107 18.77 -12.34 -23.02
C LEU A 107 18.38 -11.15 -22.12
N LEU A 108 17.41 -11.34 -21.22
CA LEU A 108 16.81 -10.24 -20.46
C LEU A 108 17.68 -9.74 -19.28
N SER A 109 18.58 -10.57 -18.75
CA SER A 109 19.51 -10.22 -17.65
C SER A 109 20.78 -9.52 -18.11
N HIS A 110 21.14 -9.59 -19.40
CA HIS A 110 22.33 -8.96 -19.95
C HIS A 110 21.95 -7.70 -20.73
N SER A 111 22.21 -6.53 -20.15
CA SER A 111 21.81 -5.23 -20.72
C SER A 111 22.35 -4.99 -22.12
N SER A 112 23.56 -5.44 -22.46
CA SER A 112 24.12 -5.30 -23.81
C SER A 112 23.34 -6.15 -24.82
N ARG A 113 23.12 -7.44 -24.57
CA ARG A 113 22.36 -8.33 -25.45
C ARG A 113 20.94 -7.81 -25.70
N LEU A 114 20.27 -7.38 -24.62
CA LEU A 114 18.94 -6.83 -24.69
C LEU A 114 18.91 -5.52 -25.51
N SER A 115 19.90 -4.64 -25.31
CA SER A 115 20.03 -3.41 -26.08
C SER A 115 20.28 -3.66 -27.56
N ASP A 116 21.18 -4.61 -27.88
CA ASP A 116 21.49 -4.98 -29.26
C ASP A 116 20.26 -5.57 -29.98
N ALA A 117 19.51 -6.44 -29.30
CA ALA A 117 18.27 -6.99 -29.81
C ALA A 117 17.20 -5.93 -30.06
N PHE A 118 17.00 -4.98 -29.14
CA PHE A 118 16.10 -3.84 -29.36
C PHE A 118 16.55 -2.96 -30.51
N HIS A 119 17.84 -2.66 -30.62
CA HIS A 119 18.39 -1.86 -31.73
C HIS A 119 18.11 -2.49 -33.10
N GLU A 120 18.28 -3.79 -33.21
CA GLU A 120 17.96 -4.54 -34.42
C GLU A 120 16.46 -4.47 -34.77
N LEU A 121 15.58 -4.58 -33.77
CA LEU A 121 14.13 -4.45 -33.94
C LEU A 121 13.71 -3.01 -34.31
N GLU A 122 14.41 -2.00 -33.81
CA GLU A 122 14.20 -0.59 -34.18
C GLU A 122 14.60 -0.34 -35.66
N LEU A 123 15.75 -0.85 -36.09
CA LEU A 123 16.20 -0.72 -37.50
C LEU A 123 15.20 -1.32 -38.48
N SER A 124 14.51 -2.39 -38.08
CA SER A 124 13.47 -3.02 -38.90
C SER A 124 12.08 -2.37 -38.76
N SER A 125 11.94 -1.34 -37.92
CA SER A 125 10.67 -0.70 -37.59
C SER A 125 9.65 -1.61 -36.93
N ALA A 126 10.07 -2.76 -36.41
CA ALA A 126 9.18 -3.65 -35.63
C ALA A 126 8.86 -3.07 -34.26
N VAL A 127 9.78 -2.27 -33.71
CA VAL A 127 9.64 -1.60 -32.41
C VAL A 127 10.05 -0.14 -32.58
N SER A 128 9.43 0.77 -31.82
CA SER A 128 9.82 2.19 -31.73
C SER A 128 10.15 2.58 -30.29
N LYS A 129 11.29 3.22 -30.08
CA LYS A 129 11.71 3.74 -28.77
C LYS A 129 11.08 5.10 -28.50
N ASN A 130 10.53 5.29 -27.30
CA ASN A 130 10.00 6.56 -26.83
C ASN A 130 11.05 7.36 -26.03
N ILE A 131 10.80 8.66 -25.82
CA ILE A 131 11.66 9.56 -25.02
C ILE A 131 11.78 9.09 -23.57
N ASP A 132 10.75 8.44 -23.03
CA ASP A 132 10.66 7.92 -21.65
C ASP A 132 11.30 6.52 -21.48
N GLU A 133 12.15 6.10 -22.41
CA GLU A 133 12.81 4.79 -22.44
C GLU A 133 11.85 3.59 -22.43
N THR A 134 10.64 3.80 -22.92
CA THR A 134 9.69 2.73 -23.19
C THR A 134 9.68 2.40 -24.68
N TYR A 135 9.17 1.22 -25.01
CA TYR A 135 9.08 0.73 -26.38
C TYR A 135 7.63 0.45 -26.77
N ASN A 136 7.28 0.78 -28.02
CA ASN A 136 6.01 0.35 -28.61
C ASN A 136 6.32 -0.72 -29.67
N LEU A 137 5.54 -1.80 -29.66
CA LEU A 137 5.57 -2.82 -30.68
C LEU A 137 4.54 -2.49 -31.77
N ASP A 138 4.89 -2.65 -33.02
CA ASP A 138 3.95 -2.52 -34.12
C ASP A 138 2.90 -3.63 -34.08
N GLU A 139 1.61 -3.27 -34.01
CA GLU A 139 0.50 -4.21 -33.87
C GLU A 139 0.39 -5.18 -35.06
N THR A 140 0.76 -4.73 -36.26
CA THR A 140 0.70 -5.58 -37.45
C THR A 140 1.82 -6.60 -37.46
N VAL A 141 2.98 -6.24 -36.93
CA VAL A 141 4.12 -7.14 -36.73
C VAL A 141 3.76 -8.16 -35.64
N ALA A 142 3.25 -7.71 -34.49
CA ALA A 142 2.82 -8.59 -33.42
C ALA A 142 1.78 -9.62 -33.89
N SER A 143 0.74 -9.16 -34.59
CA SER A 143 -0.33 -10.04 -35.09
C SER A 143 0.21 -11.09 -36.07
N ARG A 144 1.14 -10.71 -36.96
CA ARG A 144 1.79 -11.66 -37.88
C ARG A 144 2.63 -12.70 -37.13
N ILE A 145 3.35 -12.30 -36.10
CA ILE A 145 4.13 -13.23 -35.26
C ILE A 145 3.20 -14.21 -34.56
N LEU A 146 2.16 -13.71 -33.90
CA LEU A 146 1.21 -14.56 -33.16
C LEU A 146 0.51 -15.59 -34.07
N GLN A 147 0.18 -15.22 -35.31
CA GLN A 147 -0.42 -16.13 -36.30
C GLN A 147 0.55 -17.21 -36.77
N ARG A 148 1.85 -16.97 -36.74
CA ARG A 148 2.88 -17.90 -37.18
C ARG A 148 3.39 -18.84 -36.09
N LEU A 149 3.27 -18.42 -34.83
CA LEU A 149 3.69 -19.24 -33.69
C LEU A 149 2.82 -20.50 -33.61
N LEU A 150 3.47 -21.65 -33.47
CA LEU A 150 2.76 -22.90 -33.17
C LEU A 150 2.06 -22.75 -31.79
N PRO A 151 0.89 -23.40 -31.60
CA PRO A 151 0.15 -23.30 -30.33
C PRO A 151 1.00 -23.58 -29.08
N VAL A 152 1.90 -24.57 -29.16
CA VAL A 152 2.82 -24.93 -28.06
C VAL A 152 3.79 -23.78 -27.75
N ASN A 153 4.35 -23.16 -28.79
CA ASN A 153 5.27 -22.02 -28.60
C ASN A 153 4.52 -20.78 -28.09
N LEU A 154 3.30 -20.56 -28.55
CA LEU A 154 2.46 -19.47 -28.04
C LEU A 154 2.17 -19.65 -26.54
N LEU A 155 1.80 -20.86 -26.12
CA LEU A 155 1.59 -21.19 -24.70
C LEU A 155 2.87 -20.99 -23.86
N PHE A 156 4.00 -21.42 -24.40
CA PHE A 156 5.31 -21.20 -23.76
C PHE A 156 5.58 -19.71 -23.57
N PHE A 157 5.55 -18.89 -24.62
CA PHE A 157 5.83 -17.45 -24.49
C PHE A 157 4.85 -16.73 -23.58
N ARG A 158 3.57 -17.08 -23.59
CA ARG A 158 2.58 -16.54 -22.66
C ARG A 158 2.91 -16.88 -21.20
N SER A 159 3.34 -18.12 -20.90
CA SER A 159 3.77 -18.49 -19.55
C SER A 159 5.03 -17.74 -19.12
N GLN A 160 6.00 -17.55 -20.02
CA GLN A 160 7.20 -16.76 -19.77
C GLN A 160 6.88 -15.28 -19.54
N ALA A 161 5.97 -14.72 -20.35
CA ALA A 161 5.50 -13.35 -20.18
C ALA A 161 4.81 -13.15 -18.82
N LEU A 162 3.98 -14.09 -18.38
CA LEU A 162 3.36 -14.04 -17.06
C LEU A 162 4.44 -14.05 -15.96
N ILE A 163 5.46 -14.94 -16.06
CA ILE A 163 6.55 -15.02 -15.08
C ILE A 163 7.30 -13.69 -15.01
N ILE A 164 7.72 -13.11 -16.12
CA ILE A 164 8.42 -11.83 -16.16
C ILE A 164 7.58 -10.72 -15.56
N VAL A 165 6.32 -10.62 -15.98
CA VAL A 165 5.46 -9.49 -15.60
C VAL A 165 5.09 -9.53 -14.12
N TYR A 166 4.71 -10.70 -13.56
CA TYR A 166 4.39 -10.73 -12.14
C TYR A 166 5.65 -10.53 -11.28
N ARG A 167 6.80 -11.09 -11.69
CA ARG A 167 8.05 -10.93 -10.97
C ARG A 167 8.54 -9.48 -10.95
N ALA A 168 8.24 -8.68 -11.97
CA ALA A 168 8.58 -7.27 -12.01
C ALA A 168 7.83 -6.43 -10.96
N ILE A 169 6.68 -6.89 -10.45
CA ILE A 169 5.91 -6.18 -9.43
C ILE A 169 6.68 -6.20 -8.09
N PRO A 170 7.02 -5.04 -7.51
CA PRO A 170 7.71 -4.98 -6.23
C PRO A 170 6.80 -5.42 -5.09
N TRP A 171 7.32 -6.19 -4.15
CA TRP A 171 6.63 -6.51 -2.90
C TRP A 171 6.84 -5.40 -1.87
N LYS A 172 5.76 -5.03 -1.20
CA LYS A 172 5.80 -4.02 -0.13
C LYS A 172 6.79 -4.45 0.96
N TYR A 173 7.50 -3.50 1.52
CA TYR A 173 8.58 -3.67 2.49
C TYR A 173 9.88 -4.31 1.97
N LEU A 174 9.86 -5.03 0.85
CA LEU A 174 11.06 -5.64 0.26
C LEU A 174 11.69 -4.77 -0.82
N GLU A 175 10.85 -4.05 -1.57
CA GLU A 175 11.32 -3.30 -2.74
C GLU A 175 10.53 -2.01 -2.89
N PRO A 176 11.18 -0.91 -3.27
CA PRO A 176 10.50 0.36 -3.51
C PRO A 176 9.65 0.30 -4.79
N VAL A 177 8.49 0.95 -4.75
CA VAL A 177 7.69 1.22 -5.94
C VAL A 177 8.35 2.34 -6.74
N THR A 178 8.62 2.09 -8.01
CA THR A 178 9.11 3.09 -8.96
C THR A 178 7.95 3.76 -9.71
N PRO A 179 8.13 4.95 -10.29
CA PRO A 179 7.10 5.58 -11.15
C PRO A 179 6.69 4.69 -12.33
N THR A 180 7.62 3.90 -12.87
CA THR A 180 7.40 2.96 -13.99
C THR A 180 6.55 1.76 -13.61
N THR A 181 6.46 1.39 -12.32
CA THR A 181 5.70 0.21 -11.86
C THR A 181 4.24 0.22 -12.32
N LYS A 182 3.62 1.40 -12.45
CA LYS A 182 2.24 1.52 -12.94
C LYS A 182 2.08 1.06 -14.39
N LEU A 183 3.14 1.17 -15.19
CA LEU A 183 3.14 0.71 -16.58
C LEU A 183 3.19 -0.82 -16.70
N PHE A 184 3.53 -1.54 -15.61
CA PHE A 184 3.53 -3.01 -15.59
C PHE A 184 2.12 -3.59 -15.46
N LEU A 185 1.19 -2.84 -14.84
CA LEU A 185 -0.14 -3.35 -14.50
C LEU A 185 -1.00 -3.74 -15.73
N PRO A 186 -1.02 -2.98 -16.85
CA PRO A 186 -1.71 -3.40 -18.05
C PRO A 186 -1.18 -4.72 -18.62
N HIS A 187 0.15 -4.91 -18.63
CA HIS A 187 0.77 -6.15 -19.07
C HIS A 187 0.42 -7.32 -18.15
N LEU A 188 0.40 -7.10 -16.81
CA LEU A 188 -0.05 -8.11 -15.86
C LEU A 188 -1.51 -8.49 -16.11
N ARG A 189 -2.37 -7.51 -16.32
CA ARG A 189 -3.80 -7.77 -16.63
C ARG A 189 -3.96 -8.60 -17.88
N TYR A 190 -3.22 -8.27 -18.94
CA TYR A 190 -3.26 -9.00 -20.21
C TYR A 190 -2.75 -10.43 -20.06
N ALA A 191 -1.61 -10.64 -19.38
CA ALA A 191 -1.05 -11.96 -19.13
C ALA A 191 -1.99 -12.85 -18.30
N LEU A 192 -2.75 -12.26 -17.35
CA LEU A 192 -3.72 -12.99 -16.54
C LEU A 192 -4.99 -13.39 -17.30
N GLN A 193 -5.37 -12.71 -18.37
CA GLN A 193 -6.56 -13.08 -19.17
C GLN A 193 -6.46 -14.51 -19.75
N ALA A 194 -5.25 -14.93 -20.08
CA ALA A 194 -4.96 -16.27 -20.58
C ALA A 194 -4.51 -17.25 -19.47
N PHE A 195 -4.58 -16.88 -18.19
CA PHE A 195 -4.02 -17.65 -17.08
C PHE A 195 -4.59 -19.08 -16.99
N HIS A 196 -5.90 -19.26 -17.22
CA HIS A 196 -6.54 -20.58 -17.15
C HIS A 196 -5.95 -21.60 -18.14
N GLU A 197 -5.46 -21.12 -19.28
CA GLU A 197 -4.82 -21.96 -20.30
C GLU A 197 -3.39 -22.36 -19.88
N HIS A 198 -2.75 -21.60 -18.97
CA HIS A 198 -1.32 -21.72 -18.64
C HIS A 198 -1.06 -22.18 -17.20
N SER A 199 -2.07 -22.12 -16.32
CA SER A 199 -1.91 -22.43 -14.88
C SER A 199 -1.35 -23.84 -14.64
N VAL A 200 -1.67 -24.78 -15.51
CA VAL A 200 -1.18 -26.17 -15.46
C VAL A 200 0.34 -26.27 -15.66
N TYR A 201 0.94 -25.27 -16.30
CA TYR A 201 2.36 -25.27 -16.65
C TYR A 201 3.24 -24.56 -15.63
N LEU A 202 2.67 -23.81 -14.68
CA LEU A 202 3.44 -23.17 -13.63
C LEU A 202 3.73 -24.16 -12.50
N PRO A 203 5.01 -24.32 -12.09
CA PRO A 203 5.35 -25.05 -10.87
C PRO A 203 4.58 -24.53 -9.67
N ALA A 204 4.25 -25.39 -8.71
CA ALA A 204 3.49 -24.99 -7.52
C ALA A 204 4.12 -23.79 -6.78
N GLY A 205 5.44 -23.75 -6.66
CA GLY A 205 6.17 -22.62 -6.05
C GLY A 205 6.03 -21.33 -6.84
N ALA A 206 6.11 -21.37 -8.19
CA ALA A 206 5.89 -20.20 -9.03
C ALA A 206 4.44 -19.70 -8.96
N ARG A 207 3.49 -20.62 -8.83
CA ARG A 207 2.08 -20.29 -8.68
C ARG A 207 1.79 -19.66 -7.30
N ALA A 208 2.43 -20.15 -6.23
CA ALA A 208 2.37 -19.52 -4.92
C ALA A 208 2.97 -18.10 -4.93
N ASP A 209 4.15 -17.91 -5.56
CA ASP A 209 4.77 -16.59 -5.74
C ASP A 209 3.89 -15.65 -6.57
N LEU A 210 3.25 -16.16 -7.64
CA LEU A 210 2.25 -15.40 -8.41
C LEU A 210 1.11 -14.91 -7.51
N VAL A 211 0.46 -15.80 -6.75
CA VAL A 211 -0.67 -15.44 -5.87
C VAL A 211 -0.26 -14.34 -4.89
N LEU A 212 0.87 -14.52 -4.20
CA LEU A 212 1.37 -13.53 -3.26
C LEU A 212 1.66 -12.19 -3.95
N THR A 213 2.21 -12.22 -5.16
CA THR A 213 2.46 -11.01 -5.95
C THR A 213 1.15 -10.33 -6.39
N LEU A 214 0.11 -11.09 -6.74
CA LEU A 214 -1.21 -10.51 -7.06
C LEU A 214 -1.81 -9.81 -5.84
N LEU A 215 -1.69 -10.41 -4.65
CA LEU A 215 -2.11 -9.76 -3.39
C LEU A 215 -1.32 -8.47 -3.13
N GLU A 216 -0.01 -8.48 -3.35
CA GLU A 216 0.82 -7.27 -3.30
C GLU A 216 0.40 -6.22 -4.35
N ALA A 217 0.06 -6.62 -5.56
CA ALA A 217 -0.43 -5.73 -6.61
C ALA A 217 -1.80 -5.11 -6.27
N SER A 218 -2.57 -5.71 -5.35
CA SER A 218 -3.85 -5.16 -4.90
C SER A 218 -3.75 -3.81 -4.18
N ARG A 219 -2.54 -3.39 -3.75
CA ARG A 219 -2.33 -2.08 -3.10
C ARG A 219 -2.43 -0.88 -4.05
N PHE A 220 -2.32 -1.09 -5.36
CA PHE A 220 -2.48 -0.02 -6.33
C PHE A 220 -3.91 0.57 -6.32
N PRO A 221 -4.07 1.88 -6.55
CA PRO A 221 -5.22 2.66 -6.03
C PRO A 221 -6.57 2.44 -6.73
N ASN A 222 -6.65 1.79 -7.88
CA ASN A 222 -7.91 1.62 -8.59
C ASN A 222 -8.78 0.50 -7.98
N MET A 223 -10.03 0.80 -7.58
CA MET A 223 -10.90 -0.19 -6.93
C MET A 223 -11.27 -1.37 -7.86
N ALA A 224 -11.55 -1.09 -9.14
CA ALA A 224 -11.83 -2.14 -10.11
C ALA A 224 -10.61 -3.06 -10.32
N TRP A 225 -9.41 -2.47 -10.29
CA TRP A 225 -8.16 -3.22 -10.29
C TRP A 225 -8.02 -4.12 -9.05
N LYS A 226 -8.28 -3.58 -7.86
CA LYS A 226 -8.18 -4.34 -6.60
C LYS A 226 -9.10 -5.57 -6.61
N CYS A 227 -10.36 -5.39 -7.00
CA CYS A 227 -11.31 -6.50 -7.11
C CYS A 227 -10.81 -7.54 -8.11
N PHE A 228 -10.48 -7.11 -9.33
CA PHE A 228 -9.98 -8.00 -10.37
C PHE A 228 -8.77 -8.81 -9.92
N ILE A 229 -7.75 -8.16 -9.33
CA ILE A 229 -6.50 -8.82 -8.98
C ILE A 229 -6.64 -9.81 -7.82
N VAL A 230 -7.52 -9.50 -6.84
CA VAL A 230 -7.81 -10.44 -5.74
C VAL A 230 -8.63 -11.64 -6.25
N ASP A 231 -9.56 -11.43 -7.19
CA ASP A 231 -10.27 -12.53 -7.85
C ASP A 231 -9.32 -13.46 -8.61
N GLN A 232 -8.33 -12.88 -9.32
CA GLN A 232 -7.31 -13.67 -10.02
C GLN A 232 -6.39 -14.42 -9.04
N ALA A 233 -6.04 -13.80 -7.90
CA ALA A 233 -5.26 -14.46 -6.86
C ALA A 233 -6.01 -15.69 -6.31
N GLU A 234 -7.30 -15.55 -6.01
CA GLU A 234 -8.13 -16.65 -5.52
C GLU A 234 -8.25 -17.80 -6.54
N GLN A 235 -8.44 -17.47 -7.83
CA GLN A 235 -8.45 -18.48 -8.88
C GLN A 235 -7.10 -19.22 -9.00
N ALA A 236 -6.00 -18.51 -8.84
CA ALA A 236 -4.66 -19.09 -8.91
C ALA A 236 -4.32 -20.00 -7.71
N THR A 237 -5.07 -19.94 -6.60
CA THR A 237 -4.87 -20.83 -5.45
C THR A 237 -5.50 -22.20 -5.61
N ILE A 238 -6.37 -22.43 -6.59
CA ILE A 238 -7.05 -23.70 -6.76
C ILE A 238 -6.01 -24.84 -6.86
N GLY A 239 -6.05 -25.76 -5.87
CA GLY A 239 -5.09 -26.86 -5.74
C GLY A 239 -3.74 -26.48 -5.10
N LEU A 240 -3.63 -25.32 -4.46
CA LEU A 240 -2.55 -25.00 -3.52
C LEU A 240 -3.06 -25.18 -2.09
N GLU A 241 -2.40 -26.05 -1.32
CA GLU A 241 -2.69 -26.28 0.10
C GLU A 241 -1.75 -25.45 0.98
N ASP A 242 -1.83 -24.11 0.86
CA ASP A 242 -1.00 -23.17 1.66
C ASP A 242 -1.91 -22.29 2.53
N GLN A 243 -1.91 -22.54 3.85
CA GLN A 243 -2.73 -21.83 4.82
C GLN A 243 -2.35 -20.33 4.90
N TYR A 244 -1.08 -19.98 4.72
CA TYR A 244 -0.63 -18.59 4.71
C TYR A 244 -1.26 -17.82 3.54
N ILE A 245 -1.23 -18.39 2.35
CA ILE A 245 -1.86 -17.79 1.15
C ILE A 245 -3.37 -17.62 1.37
N ASN A 246 -4.05 -18.64 1.88
CA ASN A 246 -5.49 -18.58 2.15
C ASN A 246 -5.82 -17.48 3.17
N SER A 247 -5.01 -17.34 4.23
CA SER A 247 -5.14 -16.27 5.21
C SER A 247 -5.00 -14.87 4.58
N LEU A 248 -4.01 -14.66 3.72
CA LEU A 248 -3.80 -13.37 3.05
C LEU A 248 -4.92 -13.03 2.06
N ILE A 249 -5.48 -14.01 1.34
CA ILE A 249 -6.66 -13.81 0.48
C ILE A 249 -7.86 -13.36 1.33
N ALA A 250 -8.15 -14.06 2.42
CA ALA A 250 -9.25 -13.71 3.33
C ALA A 250 -9.08 -12.27 3.88
N GLN A 251 -7.86 -11.88 4.26
CA GLN A 251 -7.55 -10.51 4.69
C GLN A 251 -7.79 -9.50 3.57
N SER A 252 -7.38 -9.81 2.34
CA SER A 252 -7.57 -8.94 1.17
C SER A 252 -9.05 -8.77 0.83
N ARG A 253 -9.85 -9.83 0.91
CA ARG A 253 -11.32 -9.78 0.76
C ARG A 253 -11.97 -8.91 1.84
N CYS A 254 -11.56 -9.08 3.10
CA CYS A 254 -12.04 -8.26 4.21
C CYS A 254 -11.72 -6.77 3.99
N LEU A 255 -10.50 -6.46 3.53
CA LEU A 255 -10.10 -5.10 3.17
C LEU A 255 -10.97 -4.52 2.06
N LEU A 256 -11.26 -5.28 1.00
CA LEU A 256 -12.12 -4.84 -0.09
C LEU A 256 -13.54 -4.53 0.39
N LYS A 257 -14.15 -5.40 1.20
CA LYS A 257 -15.47 -5.18 1.81
C LYS A 257 -15.49 -3.89 2.66
N ARG A 258 -14.43 -3.65 3.44
CA ARG A 258 -14.32 -2.43 4.25
C ARG A 258 -14.26 -1.17 3.39
N ILE A 259 -13.44 -1.18 2.33
CA ILE A 259 -13.27 0.00 1.45
C ILE A 259 -14.54 0.27 0.64
N SER A 260 -15.26 -0.77 0.20
CA SER A 260 -16.52 -0.64 -0.54
C SER A 260 -17.71 -0.23 0.33
N GLY A 261 -17.58 -0.24 1.66
CA GLY A 261 -18.67 0.04 2.58
C GLY A 261 -19.73 -1.08 2.68
N THR A 262 -19.44 -2.27 2.15
CA THR A 262 -20.35 -3.44 2.13
C THR A 262 -20.15 -4.37 3.33
N MET A 263 -19.49 -3.92 4.40
CA MET A 263 -19.33 -4.72 5.61
C MET A 263 -20.64 -4.85 6.37
N ASP A 264 -21.22 -6.03 6.32
CA ASP A 264 -22.22 -6.45 7.33
C ASP A 264 -21.54 -6.56 8.70
N GLN A 265 -22.15 -5.98 9.73
CA GLN A 265 -21.64 -6.00 11.11
C GLN A 265 -21.45 -7.44 11.67
N THR A 266 -22.03 -8.43 11.00
CA THR A 266 -22.03 -9.85 11.41
C THR A 266 -20.97 -10.70 10.70
N SER A 267 -20.32 -10.21 9.64
CA SER A 267 -19.35 -11.05 8.92
C SER A 267 -17.97 -10.99 9.58
N ASN A 268 -17.74 -11.87 10.53
CA ASN A 268 -16.41 -12.23 11.05
C ASN A 268 -15.59 -12.94 9.97
N CYS A 269 -15.31 -12.26 8.84
CA CYS A 269 -14.52 -12.83 7.74
C CYS A 269 -13.12 -13.34 8.16
N LEU A 270 -12.70 -13.04 9.40
CA LEU A 270 -11.40 -13.39 9.95
C LEU A 270 -11.52 -14.27 11.23
N GLY A 271 -12.75 -14.64 11.63
CA GLY A 271 -12.98 -15.40 12.87
C GLY A 271 -12.42 -16.82 12.84
N ASP A 272 -12.40 -17.44 11.68
CA ASP A 272 -12.02 -18.86 11.53
C ASP A 272 -10.51 -19.08 11.47
N ILE A 273 -9.71 -18.02 11.17
CA ILE A 273 -8.24 -18.15 11.01
C ILE A 273 -7.54 -18.41 12.35
N SER A 274 -8.14 -18.04 13.48
CA SER A 274 -7.50 -18.15 14.80
C SER A 274 -7.86 -19.42 15.58
N GLN A 275 -8.82 -20.22 15.15
CA GLN A 275 -9.30 -21.38 15.91
C GLN A 275 -8.63 -22.71 15.56
N ASP A 276 -8.09 -22.88 14.35
CA ASP A 276 -7.47 -24.14 13.90
C ASP A 276 -5.97 -24.30 14.20
N THR A 277 -5.33 -23.32 14.84
CA THR A 277 -3.85 -23.32 15.03
C THR A 277 -3.37 -24.13 16.24
N THR A 278 -4.22 -24.86 16.93
CA THR A 278 -3.85 -25.54 18.21
C THR A 278 -3.00 -26.81 18.04
N SER A 279 -2.75 -27.31 16.83
CA SER A 279 -2.06 -28.59 16.64
C SER A 279 -0.83 -28.59 15.74
N MET A 280 -0.49 -27.49 15.03
CA MET A 280 0.70 -27.41 14.17
C MET A 280 1.75 -26.46 14.75
N PRO A 281 3.04 -26.71 14.55
CA PRO A 281 4.07 -25.73 14.92
C PRO A 281 3.81 -24.44 14.13
N VAL A 282 3.52 -23.36 14.87
CA VAL A 282 3.26 -22.03 14.27
C VAL A 282 4.57 -21.53 13.67
N ASP A 283 4.66 -21.46 12.35
CA ASP A 283 5.78 -20.81 11.69
C ASP A 283 5.67 -19.27 11.81
N ASN A 284 6.80 -18.56 11.73
CA ASN A 284 6.85 -17.10 11.88
C ASN A 284 6.02 -16.40 10.80
N ARG A 285 5.88 -16.97 9.61
CA ARG A 285 5.09 -16.41 8.51
C ARG A 285 3.60 -16.45 8.82
N MET A 286 3.09 -17.58 9.32
CA MET A 286 1.70 -17.71 9.79
C MET A 286 1.42 -16.81 10.99
N HIS A 287 2.35 -16.73 11.94
CA HIS A 287 2.23 -15.85 13.10
C HIS A 287 2.17 -14.37 12.67
N SER A 288 2.99 -13.97 11.70
CA SER A 288 2.95 -12.63 11.11
C SER A 288 1.61 -12.36 10.39
N ALA A 289 1.06 -13.36 9.68
CA ALA A 289 -0.26 -13.25 9.06
C ALA A 289 -1.36 -13.04 10.10
N ALA A 290 -1.29 -13.73 11.26
CA ALA A 290 -2.21 -13.50 12.37
C ALA A 290 -2.10 -12.08 12.93
N GLY A 291 -0.89 -11.54 13.06
CA GLY A 291 -0.68 -10.15 13.46
C GLY A 291 -1.24 -9.15 12.44
N GLN A 292 -1.08 -9.41 11.15
CA GLN A 292 -1.70 -8.60 10.09
C GLN A 292 -3.23 -8.67 10.15
N ALA A 293 -3.81 -9.85 10.42
CA ALA A 293 -5.25 -10.01 10.62
C ALA A 293 -5.73 -9.21 11.84
N SER A 294 -4.97 -9.19 12.94
CA SER A 294 -5.27 -8.37 14.12
C SER A 294 -5.29 -6.87 13.78
N ILE A 295 -4.36 -6.38 12.97
CA ILE A 295 -4.36 -5.00 12.48
C ILE A 295 -5.62 -4.71 11.65
N GLN A 296 -6.03 -5.62 10.75
CA GLN A 296 -7.24 -5.43 9.94
C GLN A 296 -8.50 -5.43 10.81
N ARG A 297 -8.61 -6.33 11.78
CA ARG A 297 -9.73 -6.38 12.75
C ARG A 297 -9.78 -5.11 13.60
N SER A 298 -8.64 -4.62 14.07
CA SER A 298 -8.53 -3.36 14.79
C SER A 298 -9.03 -2.17 13.96
N LEU A 299 -8.68 -2.10 12.67
CA LEU A 299 -9.21 -1.08 11.77
C LEU A 299 -10.73 -1.16 11.61
N ASN A 300 -11.32 -2.36 11.61
CA ASN A 300 -12.77 -2.53 11.59
C ASN A 300 -13.41 -2.02 12.90
N CYS A 301 -12.82 -2.34 14.05
CA CYS A 301 -13.27 -1.85 15.35
C CYS A 301 -13.18 -0.31 15.46
N ILE A 302 -12.15 0.31 14.88
CA ILE A 302 -12.05 1.78 14.82
C ILE A 302 -13.23 2.38 14.04
N GLN A 303 -13.65 1.76 12.93
CA GLN A 303 -14.79 2.25 12.15
C GLN A 303 -16.13 2.14 12.90
N THR A 304 -16.26 1.19 13.83
CA THR A 304 -17.42 1.04 14.71
C THR A 304 -17.26 1.77 16.05
N GLU A 305 -16.21 2.56 16.20
CA GLU A 305 -15.87 3.35 17.40
C GLU A 305 -15.55 2.50 18.66
N ASP A 306 -15.25 1.22 18.50
CA ASP A 306 -14.81 0.33 19.59
C ASP A 306 -13.28 0.35 19.70
N LEU A 307 -12.75 1.44 20.27
CA LEU A 307 -11.30 1.63 20.45
C LEU A 307 -10.70 0.69 21.49
N SER A 308 -11.47 0.23 22.47
CA SER A 308 -11.01 -0.70 23.50
C SER A 308 -10.70 -2.07 22.92
N THR A 309 -11.61 -2.62 22.13
CA THR A 309 -11.38 -3.88 21.42
C THR A 309 -10.28 -3.72 20.37
N ALA A 310 -10.25 -2.58 19.65
CA ALA A 310 -9.19 -2.31 18.68
C ALA A 310 -7.80 -2.34 19.32
N LYS A 311 -7.62 -1.68 20.46
CA LYS A 311 -6.36 -1.66 21.23
C LYS A 311 -5.98 -3.06 21.69
N ARG A 312 -6.91 -3.79 22.34
CA ARG A 312 -6.67 -5.14 22.85
C ARG A 312 -6.22 -6.09 21.74
N LEU A 313 -6.89 -6.12 20.59
CA LEU A 313 -6.51 -6.95 19.44
C LEU A 313 -5.06 -6.75 18.99
N LEU A 314 -4.55 -5.53 19.11
CA LEU A 314 -3.16 -5.23 18.79
C LEU A 314 -2.21 -5.62 19.93
N GLU A 315 -2.60 -5.38 21.18
CA GLU A 315 -1.77 -5.71 22.35
C GLU A 315 -1.62 -7.21 22.56
N ASP A 316 -2.65 -8.00 22.24
CA ASP A 316 -2.64 -9.47 22.34
C ASP A 316 -1.64 -10.14 21.39
N TRP A 317 -1.22 -9.47 20.31
CA TRP A 317 -0.20 -9.98 19.41
C TRP A 317 1.19 -9.48 19.78
N SER A 318 2.17 -10.37 19.83
CA SER A 318 3.60 -10.07 20.02
C SER A 318 4.44 -11.05 19.22
N PRO A 319 5.68 -10.72 18.82
CA PRO A 319 6.57 -11.64 18.13
C PRO A 319 6.73 -12.97 18.89
N LEU A 320 6.89 -14.08 18.18
CA LEU A 320 7.06 -15.42 18.76
C LEU A 320 8.34 -15.53 19.61
N HIS A 321 9.39 -14.84 19.16
CA HIS A 321 10.70 -14.92 19.78
C HIS A 321 11.20 -13.54 20.21
N ARG A 322 12.16 -13.53 21.15
CA ARG A 322 12.79 -12.28 21.61
C ARG A 322 13.45 -11.49 20.47
N ILE A 323 13.93 -12.17 19.45
CA ILE A 323 14.42 -11.57 18.20
C ILE A 323 13.35 -11.84 17.15
N PRO A 324 12.58 -10.83 16.75
CA PRO A 324 11.54 -10.98 15.74
C PRO A 324 12.15 -11.33 14.37
N SER A 325 11.43 -12.13 13.57
CA SER A 325 11.73 -12.28 12.15
C SER A 325 11.50 -10.97 11.39
N SER A 326 12.07 -10.84 10.21
CA SER A 326 11.93 -9.64 9.38
C SER A 326 10.46 -9.30 9.08
N LEU A 327 9.62 -10.32 8.85
CA LEU A 327 8.19 -10.13 8.61
C LEU A 327 7.43 -9.74 9.90
N GLU A 328 7.81 -10.29 11.07
CA GLU A 328 7.25 -9.88 12.37
C GLU A 328 7.60 -8.42 12.70
N ARG A 329 8.81 -7.93 12.33
CA ARG A 329 9.17 -6.51 12.49
C ARG A 329 8.29 -5.59 11.64
N VAL A 330 7.91 -6.02 10.44
CA VAL A 330 6.93 -5.29 9.64
C VAL A 330 5.58 -5.20 10.35
N VAL A 331 5.11 -6.29 10.96
CA VAL A 331 3.86 -6.30 11.73
C VAL A 331 3.98 -5.40 12.95
N GLU A 332 5.08 -5.48 13.69
CA GLU A 332 5.33 -4.65 14.87
C GLU A 332 5.37 -3.15 14.53
N PHE A 333 6.04 -2.78 13.44
CA PHE A 333 6.05 -1.42 12.92
C PHE A 333 4.61 -0.91 12.67
N ARG A 334 3.80 -1.67 11.94
CA ARG A 334 2.41 -1.31 11.64
C ARG A 334 1.52 -1.28 12.88
N LYS A 335 1.70 -2.24 13.79
CA LYS A 335 1.03 -2.30 15.09
C LYS A 335 1.29 -1.02 15.89
N ASN A 336 2.55 -0.58 15.96
CA ASN A 336 2.92 0.63 16.70
C ASN A 336 2.26 1.88 16.12
N ILE A 337 2.19 2.04 14.78
CA ILE A 337 1.46 3.14 14.15
C ILE A 337 -0.02 3.10 14.54
N MET A 338 -0.65 1.91 14.50
CA MET A 338 -2.06 1.77 14.82
C MET A 338 -2.36 2.04 16.30
N LEU A 339 -1.52 1.56 17.22
CA LEU A 339 -1.64 1.87 18.65
C LEU A 339 -1.48 3.36 18.91
N GLY A 340 -0.49 4.00 18.29
CA GLY A 340 -0.33 5.45 18.37
C GLY A 340 -1.58 6.20 17.90
N ARG A 341 -2.17 5.81 16.79
CA ARG A 341 -3.41 6.39 16.26
C ARG A 341 -4.60 6.19 17.22
N ILE A 342 -4.80 4.97 17.75
CA ILE A 342 -5.89 4.67 18.70
C ILE A 342 -5.74 5.51 19.97
N LEU A 343 -4.54 5.57 20.54
CA LEU A 343 -4.26 6.34 21.75
C LEU A 343 -4.49 7.84 21.54
N ARG A 344 -4.10 8.37 20.35
CA ARG A 344 -4.43 9.77 19.99
C ARG A 344 -5.94 9.97 19.95
N TYR A 345 -6.70 9.05 19.36
CA TYR A 345 -8.17 9.14 19.30
C TYR A 345 -8.80 9.14 20.70
N GLN A 346 -8.19 8.47 21.66
CA GLN A 346 -8.59 8.45 23.06
C GLN A 346 -8.10 9.67 23.88
N GLY A 347 -7.26 10.54 23.30
CA GLY A 347 -6.67 11.70 24.00
C GLY A 347 -5.42 11.39 24.81
N LEU A 348 -4.85 10.20 24.69
CA LEU A 348 -3.64 9.75 25.38
C LEU A 348 -2.40 10.10 24.53
N PHE A 349 -2.18 11.41 24.31
CA PHE A 349 -1.22 11.91 23.32
C PHE A 349 0.23 11.55 23.64
N GLY A 350 0.65 11.55 24.93
CA GLY A 350 2.00 11.17 25.33
C GLY A 350 2.32 9.70 25.03
N GLU A 351 1.38 8.80 25.34
CA GLU A 351 1.51 7.39 25.01
C GLU A 351 1.48 7.17 23.48
N SER A 352 0.61 7.89 22.78
CA SER A 352 0.55 7.89 21.31
C SER A 352 1.91 8.22 20.71
N LEU A 353 2.56 9.30 21.16
CA LEU A 353 3.88 9.71 20.68
C LEU A 353 4.91 8.60 20.88
N THR A 354 4.92 7.96 22.06
CA THR A 354 5.85 6.87 22.37
C THR A 354 5.74 5.70 21.37
N TYR A 355 4.52 5.30 20.99
CA TYR A 355 4.34 4.23 20.01
C TYR A 355 4.76 4.66 18.59
N LEU A 356 4.45 5.88 18.18
CA LEU A 356 4.84 6.40 16.88
C LEU A 356 6.36 6.55 16.75
N GLU A 357 7.04 6.99 17.80
CA GLU A 357 8.51 7.06 17.85
C GLU A 357 9.15 5.66 17.81
N ARG A 358 8.55 4.66 18.46
CA ARG A 358 8.99 3.26 18.31
C ARG A 358 8.90 2.80 16.87
N ALA A 359 7.79 3.09 16.18
CA ALA A 359 7.67 2.77 14.76
C ALA A 359 8.75 3.46 13.92
N GLN A 360 9.01 4.74 14.19
CA GLN A 360 10.08 5.49 13.50
C GLN A 360 11.46 4.88 13.76
N THR A 361 11.74 4.48 14.99
CA THR A 361 13.01 3.84 15.38
C THR A 361 13.17 2.48 14.69
N THR A 362 12.11 1.64 14.66
CA THR A 362 12.12 0.37 13.93
C THR A 362 12.47 0.60 12.47
N ALA A 363 11.83 1.56 11.81
CA ALA A 363 12.10 1.84 10.41
C ALA A 363 13.51 2.38 10.13
N ALA A 364 14.13 3.07 11.10
CA ALA A 364 15.48 3.60 10.97
C ALA A 364 16.57 2.54 11.23
N GLN A 365 16.26 1.50 11.98
CA GLN A 365 17.21 0.43 12.32
C GLN A 365 17.26 -0.68 11.27
N GLU A 366 16.21 -0.81 10.45
CA GLU A 366 16.12 -1.87 9.44
C GLU A 366 16.70 -1.43 8.10
N ASN A 367 17.83 -2.05 7.71
CA ASN A 367 18.50 -1.74 6.44
C ASN A 367 17.94 -2.58 5.27
N ASP A 368 17.40 -3.77 5.57
CA ASP A 368 16.90 -4.71 4.57
C ASP A 368 15.43 -4.52 4.21
N LEU A 369 14.71 -3.69 4.97
CA LEU A 369 13.29 -3.41 4.78
C LEU A 369 13.07 -1.98 4.30
N THR A 370 12.02 -1.79 3.48
CA THR A 370 11.62 -0.47 3.01
C THR A 370 10.24 -0.09 3.53
N PHE A 371 10.16 0.89 4.41
CA PHE A 371 8.90 1.37 5.00
C PHE A 371 8.33 2.62 4.31
N TYR A 372 8.88 3.01 3.16
CA TYR A 372 8.59 4.29 2.50
C TYR A 372 7.12 4.53 2.17
N GLU A 373 6.36 3.46 1.88
CA GLU A 373 4.94 3.60 1.58
C GLU A 373 4.11 4.02 2.81
N ASP A 374 4.52 3.59 4.01
CA ASP A 374 3.82 3.89 5.26
C ASP A 374 4.31 5.17 5.95
N PHE A 375 5.46 5.73 5.53
CA PHE A 375 5.98 6.97 6.13
C PHE A 375 5.04 8.15 6.02
N ARG A 376 4.21 8.23 4.98
CA ARG A 376 3.16 9.24 4.90
C ARG A 376 2.25 9.19 6.12
N ASP A 377 1.72 8.02 6.43
CA ASP A 377 0.76 7.83 7.51
C ASP A 377 1.42 8.03 8.88
N LEU A 378 2.62 7.47 9.07
CA LEU A 378 3.41 7.67 10.27
C LEU A 378 3.72 9.16 10.50
N THR A 379 4.16 9.88 9.47
CA THR A 379 4.49 11.31 9.57
C THR A 379 3.26 12.16 9.88
N CYS A 380 2.12 11.85 9.26
CA CYS A 380 0.86 12.54 9.57
C CYS A 380 0.42 12.27 11.01
N ASP A 381 0.46 11.02 11.48
CA ASP A 381 0.07 10.68 12.86
C ASP A 381 1.03 11.29 13.90
N LEU A 382 2.35 11.34 13.62
CA LEU A 382 3.33 12.05 14.44
C LEU A 382 3.02 13.56 14.52
N ALA A 383 2.81 14.21 13.38
CA ALA A 383 2.53 15.64 13.31
C ALA A 383 1.21 15.99 14.02
N ASP A 384 0.18 15.14 13.84
CA ASP A 384 -1.11 15.28 14.50
C ASP A 384 -0.96 15.16 16.04
N THR A 385 -0.19 14.17 16.51
CA THR A 385 0.05 13.95 17.94
C THR A 385 0.88 15.08 18.55
N LEU A 386 1.95 15.52 17.89
CA LEU A 386 2.79 16.65 18.33
C LEU A 386 1.98 17.94 18.41
N ARG A 387 1.06 18.18 17.47
CA ARG A 387 0.17 19.34 17.51
C ARG A 387 -0.76 19.29 18.72
N GLU A 388 -1.29 18.13 19.08
CA GLU A 388 -2.10 17.98 20.30
C GLU A 388 -1.28 18.16 21.60
N LEU A 389 0.03 17.93 21.55
CA LEU A 389 0.99 18.19 22.63
C LEU A 389 1.51 19.63 22.67
N ASN A 390 0.98 20.54 21.83
CA ASN A 390 1.43 21.93 21.66
C ASN A 390 2.86 22.07 21.06
N GLU A 391 3.28 21.09 20.26
CA GLU A 391 4.56 21.08 19.54
C GLU A 391 4.40 21.13 18.01
N PRO A 392 3.64 22.07 17.43
CA PRO A 392 3.37 22.10 15.99
C PRO A 392 4.62 22.32 15.13
N ALA A 393 5.64 23.00 15.66
CA ALA A 393 6.91 23.22 14.96
C ALA A 393 7.71 21.92 14.77
N SER A 394 7.65 20.99 15.72
CA SER A 394 8.23 19.66 15.58
C SER A 394 7.48 18.86 14.50
N GLY A 395 6.15 18.91 14.50
CA GLY A 395 5.31 18.32 13.46
C GLY A 395 5.62 18.87 12.06
N GLU A 396 5.77 20.20 11.94
CA GLU A 396 6.17 20.84 10.66
C GLU A 396 7.48 20.28 10.12
N ARG A 397 8.50 20.11 10.96
CA ARG A 397 9.80 19.57 10.53
C ARG A 397 9.66 18.16 9.93
N HIS A 398 8.94 17.27 10.59
CA HIS A 398 8.68 15.91 10.07
C HIS A 398 7.97 15.93 8.73
N LEU A 399 6.92 16.77 8.60
CA LEU A 399 6.14 16.89 7.37
C LEU A 399 6.97 17.43 6.21
N ARG A 400 7.76 18.48 6.42
CA ARG A 400 8.63 19.04 5.38
C ARG A 400 9.70 18.04 4.92
N THR A 401 10.30 17.30 5.83
CA THR A 401 11.27 16.25 5.52
C THR A 401 10.65 15.18 4.62
N GLU A 402 9.46 14.70 4.97
CA GLU A 402 8.79 13.66 4.17
C GLU A 402 8.31 14.18 2.81
N ILE A 403 7.81 15.42 2.72
CA ILE A 403 7.43 16.04 1.46
C ILE A 403 8.65 16.15 0.54
N THR A 404 9.79 16.66 1.05
CA THR A 404 11.04 16.79 0.29
C THR A 404 11.54 15.43 -0.20
N ARG A 405 11.52 14.40 0.67
CA ARG A 405 11.90 13.03 0.28
C ARG A 405 11.04 12.50 -0.87
N ARG A 406 9.72 12.73 -0.82
CA ARG A 406 8.80 12.30 -1.89
C ARG A 406 9.02 13.05 -3.19
N ASP A 407 9.29 14.34 -3.12
CA ASP A 407 9.59 15.16 -4.30
C ASP A 407 10.86 14.68 -4.99
N GLN A 408 11.91 14.39 -4.24
CA GLN A 408 13.15 13.81 -4.76
C GLN A 408 12.96 12.43 -5.39
N SER A 409 12.02 11.64 -4.86
CA SER A 409 11.71 10.29 -5.37
C SER A 409 10.64 10.28 -6.48
N GLY A 410 10.09 11.42 -6.89
CA GLY A 410 9.01 11.53 -7.89
C GLY A 410 7.68 10.92 -7.43
N ILE A 411 7.48 10.71 -6.12
CA ILE A 411 6.27 10.07 -5.56
C ILE A 411 5.21 11.13 -5.27
N SER A 412 4.22 11.26 -6.14
CA SER A 412 3.09 12.20 -5.97
C SER A 412 1.93 11.66 -5.10
N THR A 413 1.79 10.34 -5.00
CA THR A 413 0.66 9.69 -4.29
C THR A 413 0.65 10.06 -2.81
N GLY A 414 -0.48 10.59 -2.30
CA GLY A 414 -0.66 10.97 -0.90
C GLY A 414 0.06 12.24 -0.46
N LYS A 415 0.63 13.02 -1.39
CA LYS A 415 1.25 14.32 -1.09
C LYS A 415 0.23 15.32 -0.55
N SER A 416 -1.01 15.28 -1.03
CA SER A 416 -2.07 16.17 -0.57
C SER A 416 -2.35 16.04 0.93
N LEU A 417 -2.36 14.82 1.49
CA LEU A 417 -2.54 14.62 2.93
C LEU A 417 -1.40 15.24 3.75
N LEU A 418 -0.15 15.05 3.33
CA LEU A 418 1.02 15.65 3.99
C LEU A 418 0.96 17.19 3.95
N GLN A 419 0.57 17.77 2.82
CA GLN A 419 0.46 19.22 2.67
C GLN A 419 -0.68 19.80 3.50
N VAL A 420 -1.84 19.13 3.58
CA VAL A 420 -2.92 19.55 4.49
C VAL A 420 -2.47 19.46 5.94
N SER A 421 -1.79 18.38 6.34
CA SER A 421 -1.22 18.25 7.68
C SER A 421 -0.19 19.36 7.98
N LEU A 422 0.61 19.76 6.97
CA LEU A 422 1.54 20.89 7.10
C LEU A 422 0.80 22.22 7.27
N ALA A 423 -0.25 22.47 6.50
CA ALA A 423 -1.08 23.67 6.65
C ALA A 423 -1.71 23.74 8.06
N GLU A 424 -2.16 22.62 8.60
CA GLU A 424 -2.68 22.54 9.97
C GLU A 424 -1.60 22.83 11.04
N ALA A 425 -0.37 22.33 10.83
CA ALA A 425 0.76 22.63 11.73
C ALA A 425 1.16 24.11 11.67
N LEU A 426 1.11 24.72 10.49
CA LEU A 426 1.35 26.16 10.30
C LEU A 426 0.22 27.00 10.91
N PHE A 427 -1.03 26.59 10.76
CA PHE A 427 -2.17 27.23 11.41
C PHE A 427 -2.00 27.26 12.93
N ALA A 428 -1.59 26.15 13.53
CA ALA A 428 -1.34 26.06 14.98
C ALA A 428 -0.19 26.97 15.45
N GLN A 429 0.68 27.40 14.54
CA GLN A 429 1.74 28.39 14.77
C GLN A 429 1.32 29.84 14.43
N ALA A 430 0.04 30.09 14.19
CA ALA A 430 -0.52 31.36 13.73
C ALA A 430 0.05 31.88 12.37
N ARG A 431 0.67 31.02 11.57
CA ARG A 431 1.18 31.33 10.22
C ARG A 431 0.08 31.16 9.17
N TYR A 432 -1.01 31.91 9.33
CA TYR A 432 -2.27 31.73 8.60
C TYR A 432 -2.12 31.88 7.08
N ARG A 433 -1.33 32.86 6.61
CA ARG A 433 -1.12 33.10 5.16
C ARG A 433 -0.41 31.94 4.47
N GLU A 434 0.59 31.35 5.13
CA GLU A 434 1.30 30.19 4.57
C GLU A 434 0.38 28.95 4.56
N ALA A 435 -0.38 28.75 5.64
CA ALA A 435 -1.35 27.66 5.71
C ALA A 435 -2.41 27.78 4.59
N GLU A 436 -2.94 28.99 4.38
CA GLU A 436 -3.92 29.29 3.32
C GLU A 436 -3.36 29.01 1.93
N SER A 437 -2.14 29.47 1.65
CA SER A 437 -1.48 29.23 0.35
C SER A 437 -1.35 27.74 0.03
N ILE A 438 -0.95 26.93 1.02
CA ILE A 438 -0.85 25.46 0.84
C ILE A 438 -2.23 24.85 0.62
N CYS A 439 -3.24 25.27 1.37
CA CYS A 439 -4.60 24.78 1.21
C CYS A 439 -5.15 25.07 -0.19
N LEU A 440 -4.97 26.29 -0.72
CA LEU A 440 -5.40 26.67 -2.07
C LEU A 440 -4.67 25.86 -3.15
N GLU A 441 -3.38 25.58 -2.98
CA GLU A 441 -2.63 24.69 -3.87
C GLU A 441 -3.23 23.27 -3.88
N VAL A 442 -3.57 22.73 -2.70
CA VAL A 442 -4.16 21.39 -2.57
C VAL A 442 -5.57 21.37 -3.16
N GLU A 443 -6.38 22.39 -2.90
CA GLU A 443 -7.76 22.49 -3.39
C GLU A 443 -7.85 22.50 -4.91
N SER A 444 -6.87 23.09 -5.59
CA SER A 444 -6.79 23.12 -7.06
C SER A 444 -6.57 21.75 -7.72
N ARG A 445 -6.23 20.72 -6.94
CA ARG A 445 -5.92 19.38 -7.47
C ARG A 445 -7.17 18.54 -7.64
N PRO A 446 -7.30 17.84 -8.76
CA PRO A 446 -8.41 16.90 -8.94
C PRO A 446 -8.21 15.63 -8.07
N GLY A 447 -9.31 15.00 -7.65
CA GLY A 447 -9.30 13.66 -7.08
C GLY A 447 -8.85 13.56 -5.62
N LEU A 448 -9.04 14.61 -4.81
CA LEU A 448 -8.78 14.55 -3.37
C LEU A 448 -9.58 13.43 -2.68
N LEU A 449 -8.91 12.69 -1.80
CA LEU A 449 -9.54 11.67 -0.97
C LEU A 449 -10.49 12.31 0.06
N LYS A 450 -11.47 11.53 0.54
CA LYS A 450 -12.48 12.01 1.51
C LYS A 450 -11.85 12.71 2.73
N LEU A 451 -10.81 12.10 3.32
CA LEU A 451 -10.13 12.64 4.50
C LEU A 451 -9.33 13.91 4.18
N GLU A 452 -8.65 13.94 3.04
CA GLU A 452 -7.89 15.12 2.59
C GLU A 452 -8.80 16.32 2.43
N ARG A 453 -9.95 16.14 1.78
CA ARG A 453 -10.93 17.18 1.57
C ARG A 453 -11.58 17.67 2.86
N LEU A 454 -11.97 16.76 3.76
CA LEU A 454 -12.50 17.14 5.07
C LEU A 454 -11.51 17.99 5.88
N ARG A 455 -10.26 17.55 5.97
CA ARG A 455 -9.23 18.28 6.71
C ARG A 455 -8.90 19.62 6.06
N LEU A 456 -8.86 19.67 4.73
CA LEU A 456 -8.70 20.91 3.95
C LEU A 456 -9.80 21.92 4.30
N HIS A 457 -11.06 21.52 4.22
CA HIS A 457 -12.19 22.43 4.48
C HIS A 457 -12.21 22.90 5.94
N ILE A 458 -11.90 22.02 6.91
CA ILE A 458 -11.75 22.42 8.32
C ILE A 458 -10.65 23.46 8.48
N THR A 459 -9.51 23.28 7.83
CA THR A 459 -8.36 24.19 7.95
C THR A 459 -8.67 25.55 7.34
N MET A 460 -9.25 25.58 6.12
CA MET A 460 -9.68 26.82 5.48
C MET A 460 -10.76 27.55 6.30
N ALA A 461 -11.73 26.80 6.83
CA ALA A 461 -12.77 27.36 7.69
C ALA A 461 -12.19 28.03 8.93
N LYS A 462 -11.22 27.38 9.61
CA LYS A 462 -10.51 27.96 10.75
C LYS A 462 -9.74 29.24 10.39
N ILE A 463 -9.03 29.22 9.25
CA ILE A 463 -8.26 30.39 8.77
C ILE A 463 -9.18 31.59 8.55
N HIS A 464 -10.26 31.42 7.76
CA HIS A 464 -11.21 32.49 7.51
C HIS A 464 -11.93 32.95 8.79
N HIS A 465 -12.22 32.02 9.70
CA HIS A 465 -12.86 32.36 10.98
C HIS A 465 -11.98 33.26 11.87
N VAL A 466 -10.67 32.94 11.99
CA VAL A 466 -9.73 33.77 12.75
C VAL A 466 -9.51 35.13 12.07
N GLN A 467 -9.54 35.19 10.75
CA GLN A 467 -9.42 36.42 9.97
C GLN A 467 -10.73 37.27 9.98
N SER A 468 -11.79 36.82 10.67
CA SER A 468 -13.12 37.45 10.69
C SER A 468 -13.79 37.51 9.30
N ASN A 469 -13.35 36.70 8.35
CA ASN A 469 -14.04 36.51 7.08
C ASN A 469 -15.20 35.52 7.29
N ASN A 470 -16.32 36.03 7.82
CA ASN A 470 -17.47 35.20 8.19
C ASN A 470 -18.11 34.47 6.99
N ASP A 471 -18.03 35.05 5.78
CA ASP A 471 -18.62 34.41 4.57
C ASP A 471 -17.77 33.20 4.13
N GLY A 472 -16.47 33.38 4.02
CA GLY A 472 -15.55 32.29 3.73
C GLY A 472 -15.58 31.19 4.79
N ALA A 473 -15.57 31.57 6.08
CA ALA A 473 -15.64 30.63 7.18
C ALA A 473 -16.94 29.80 7.14
N PHE A 474 -18.10 30.46 6.91
CA PHE A 474 -19.38 29.76 6.81
C PHE A 474 -19.42 28.79 5.65
N LEU A 475 -18.90 29.20 4.49
CA LEU A 475 -18.81 28.33 3.31
C LEU A 475 -18.01 27.05 3.63
N TYR A 476 -16.78 27.19 4.10
CA TYR A 476 -15.92 26.05 4.35
C TYR A 476 -16.37 25.17 5.53
N TRP A 477 -16.98 25.73 6.59
CA TRP A 477 -17.59 24.91 7.65
C TRP A 477 -18.75 24.07 7.13
N ASN A 478 -19.60 24.60 6.21
CA ASN A 478 -20.66 23.82 5.59
C ASN A 478 -20.11 22.72 4.67
N GLU A 479 -19.04 23.00 3.90
CA GLU A 479 -18.38 21.95 3.12
C GLU A 479 -17.77 20.87 4.03
N ALA A 480 -17.13 21.24 5.14
CA ALA A 480 -16.66 20.30 6.13
C ALA A 480 -17.80 19.44 6.70
N MET A 481 -18.98 20.03 6.94
CA MET A 481 -20.17 19.32 7.42
C MET A 481 -20.68 18.29 6.40
N LYS A 482 -20.68 18.66 5.10
CA LYS A 482 -21.02 17.72 4.01
C LYS A 482 -20.01 16.59 3.88
N ASP A 483 -18.74 16.88 4.09
CA ASP A 483 -17.69 15.88 3.98
C ASP A 483 -17.67 14.92 5.18
N ILE A 484 -17.86 15.40 6.41
CA ILE A 484 -17.88 14.53 7.60
C ILE A 484 -19.05 13.54 7.56
N ALA A 485 -20.19 13.94 6.96
CA ALA A 485 -21.34 13.06 6.78
C ALA A 485 -21.05 11.82 5.90
N LYS A 486 -19.95 11.82 5.15
CA LYS A 486 -19.50 10.67 4.33
C LYS A 486 -18.71 9.63 5.11
N PHE A 487 -18.45 9.86 6.39
CA PHE A 487 -17.75 8.94 7.29
C PHE A 487 -18.75 8.27 8.24
N HIS A 488 -18.44 7.05 8.67
CA HIS A 488 -19.27 6.33 9.66
C HIS A 488 -19.20 6.96 11.05
N MET A 489 -18.12 7.67 11.36
CA MET A 489 -17.87 8.35 12.65
C MET A 489 -18.49 9.76 12.68
N THR A 490 -19.80 9.87 12.42
CA THR A 490 -20.49 11.18 12.29
C THR A 490 -21.00 11.75 13.60
N GLY A 491 -21.21 10.92 14.61
CA GLY A 491 -21.80 11.30 15.91
C GLY A 491 -20.82 11.89 16.92
N GLY A 492 -19.56 12.13 16.53
CA GLY A 492 -18.48 12.42 17.46
C GLY A 492 -18.22 13.92 17.71
N ARG A 493 -17.21 14.17 18.53
CA ARG A 493 -16.72 15.51 18.91
C ARG A 493 -16.36 16.37 17.69
N ALA A 494 -15.91 15.79 16.59
CA ALA A 494 -15.57 16.52 15.37
C ALA A 494 -16.81 17.22 14.78
N THR A 495 -17.91 16.51 14.59
CA THR A 495 -19.19 17.06 14.10
C THR A 495 -19.71 18.16 15.02
N ARG A 496 -19.66 17.89 16.33
CA ARG A 496 -20.04 18.87 17.36
C ARG A 496 -19.24 20.17 17.24
N THR A 497 -17.90 20.06 17.10
CA THR A 497 -17.02 21.24 17.01
C THR A 497 -17.27 22.02 15.71
N ILE A 498 -17.56 21.36 14.59
CA ILE A 498 -17.96 22.01 13.34
C ILE A 498 -19.28 22.78 13.53
N LEU A 499 -20.28 22.17 14.15
CA LEU A 499 -21.56 22.84 14.44
C LEU A 499 -21.41 24.04 15.34
N LEU A 500 -20.61 23.94 16.43
CA LEU A 500 -20.33 25.07 17.31
C LEU A 500 -19.63 26.22 16.56
N SER A 501 -18.74 25.90 15.60
CA SER A 501 -18.09 26.91 14.76
C SER A 501 -19.10 27.62 13.85
N ILE A 502 -20.06 26.87 13.28
CA ILE A 502 -21.17 27.43 12.51
C ILE A 502 -22.04 28.33 13.39
N CYS A 503 -22.38 27.89 14.61
CA CYS A 503 -23.17 28.68 15.56
C CYS A 503 -22.48 30.02 15.91
N ASP A 504 -21.18 30.05 16.09
CA ASP A 504 -20.44 31.29 16.38
C ASP A 504 -20.49 32.27 15.21
N ILE A 505 -20.42 31.79 13.97
CA ILE A 505 -20.57 32.62 12.78
C ILE A 505 -22.02 33.13 12.64
N LEU A 506 -23.02 32.26 12.84
CA LEU A 506 -24.42 32.63 12.77
C LEU A 506 -24.77 33.69 13.83
N ARG A 507 -24.20 33.57 15.03
CA ARG A 507 -24.29 34.59 16.08
C ARG A 507 -23.71 35.92 15.61
N SER A 508 -22.52 35.91 15.03
CA SER A 508 -21.87 37.12 14.49
C SER A 508 -22.66 37.79 13.37
N ARG A 509 -23.50 37.02 12.65
CA ARG A 509 -24.38 37.50 11.57
C ARG A 509 -25.79 37.90 12.05
N GLY A 510 -26.11 37.73 13.33
CA GLY A 510 -27.42 37.97 13.89
C GLY A 510 -28.51 36.97 13.43
N GLN A 511 -28.12 35.81 12.92
CA GLN A 511 -29.05 34.78 12.40
C GLN A 511 -29.48 33.82 13.54
N THR A 512 -30.24 34.37 14.50
CA THR A 512 -30.59 33.69 15.76
C THR A 512 -31.36 32.41 15.56
N LYS A 513 -32.31 32.35 14.62
CA LYS A 513 -33.11 31.13 14.35
C LYS A 513 -32.22 29.96 13.90
N LEU A 514 -31.40 30.18 12.88
CA LEU A 514 -30.49 29.14 12.39
C LEU A 514 -29.47 28.70 13.45
N MET A 515 -29.02 29.65 14.28
CA MET A 515 -28.14 29.35 15.42
C MET A 515 -28.85 28.43 16.42
N THR A 516 -30.12 28.70 16.77
CA THR A 516 -30.88 27.87 17.71
C THR A 516 -31.05 26.45 17.13
N ASP A 517 -31.46 26.32 15.87
CA ASP A 517 -31.63 25.04 15.19
C ASP A 517 -30.29 24.22 15.19
N SER A 518 -29.16 24.90 15.01
CA SER A 518 -27.83 24.25 15.06
C SER A 518 -27.44 23.87 16.49
N MET A 519 -27.79 24.66 17.52
CA MET A 519 -27.55 24.32 18.92
C MET A 519 -28.41 23.14 19.40
N ASP A 520 -29.64 23.00 18.89
CA ASP A 520 -30.47 21.83 19.16
C ASP A 520 -29.82 20.55 18.61
N GLN A 521 -29.16 20.61 17.43
CA GLN A 521 -28.39 19.50 16.89
C GLN A 521 -27.15 19.19 17.76
N VAL A 522 -26.46 20.19 18.29
CA VAL A 522 -25.36 19.99 19.25
C VAL A 522 -25.86 19.27 20.50
N ALA A 523 -27.01 19.68 21.05
CA ALA A 523 -27.60 19.03 22.22
C ALA A 523 -27.96 17.56 21.96
N LEU A 524 -28.46 17.23 20.77
CA LEU A 524 -28.71 15.84 20.36
C LEU A 524 -27.43 15.01 20.27
N LEU A 525 -26.35 15.58 19.74
CA LEU A 525 -25.04 14.92 19.70
C LEU A 525 -24.49 14.68 21.11
N ASP A 526 -24.61 15.66 22.01
CA ASP A 526 -24.18 15.53 23.40
C ASP A 526 -24.97 14.46 24.15
N ALA A 527 -26.29 14.35 23.91
CA ALA A 527 -27.13 13.31 24.50
C ALA A 527 -26.82 11.90 23.97
N GLY A 528 -26.37 11.78 22.71
CA GLY A 528 -25.99 10.52 22.08
C GLY A 528 -24.52 10.11 22.24
N ALA A 529 -23.71 10.94 22.90
CA ALA A 529 -22.28 10.71 23.04
C ALA A 529 -21.99 9.44 23.89
N LYS A 530 -21.20 8.52 23.33
CA LYS A 530 -20.76 7.30 24.03
C LYS A 530 -19.45 7.60 24.77
N PRO A 531 -19.33 7.25 26.06
CA PRO A 531 -18.05 7.33 26.77
C PRO A 531 -16.99 6.45 26.08
N GLY A 532 -15.80 7.01 25.84
CA GLY A 532 -14.70 6.26 25.23
C GLY A 532 -14.75 6.12 23.72
N GLY A 533 -15.64 6.86 23.04
CA GLY A 533 -15.70 6.94 21.58
C GLY A 533 -14.48 7.64 20.95
N VAL A 534 -14.51 7.79 19.63
CA VAL A 534 -13.44 8.41 18.82
C VAL A 534 -13.47 9.93 18.98
N GLU A 535 -12.86 10.45 20.06
CA GLU A 535 -12.96 11.88 20.39
C GLU A 535 -12.07 12.76 19.53
N TYR A 536 -10.84 12.33 19.25
CA TYR A 536 -9.79 13.17 18.66
C TYR A 536 -9.29 12.66 17.31
N TRP A 537 -10.15 12.02 16.52
CA TRP A 537 -9.75 11.47 15.21
C TRP A 537 -9.36 12.56 14.19
N ILE A 538 -9.96 13.76 14.28
CA ILE A 538 -9.49 14.95 13.59
C ILE A 538 -8.67 15.78 14.57
N ALA A 539 -7.37 15.77 14.41
CA ALA A 539 -6.45 16.48 15.29
C ALA A 539 -6.63 18.01 15.19
N GLY A 540 -6.33 18.71 16.30
CA GLY A 540 -6.42 20.17 16.40
C GLY A 540 -7.83 20.72 16.59
N LEU A 541 -8.89 19.88 16.61
CA LEU A 541 -10.23 20.34 16.96
C LEU A 541 -10.39 20.58 18.46
N ARG A 542 -9.59 19.92 19.32
CA ARG A 542 -9.56 20.20 20.75
C ARG A 542 -9.16 21.63 21.04
N HIS A 543 -8.05 22.08 20.47
CA HIS A 543 -7.57 23.45 20.61
C HIS A 543 -8.54 24.47 20.00
N TRP A 544 -9.18 24.09 18.90
CA TRP A 544 -10.20 24.93 18.27
C TRP A 544 -11.45 25.07 19.15
N SER A 545 -11.93 24.02 19.80
CA SER A 545 -13.04 24.10 20.76
C SER A 545 -12.68 25.05 21.92
N GLN A 546 -11.47 24.92 22.50
CA GLN A 546 -10.99 25.82 23.55
C GLN A 546 -10.95 27.31 23.10
N TYR A 547 -10.56 27.55 21.83
CA TYR A 547 -10.60 28.88 21.25
C TYR A 547 -12.03 29.43 21.21
N LEU A 548 -13.03 28.67 20.75
CA LEU A 548 -14.44 29.05 20.72
C LEU A 548 -14.97 29.36 22.13
N ASP A 549 -14.66 28.51 23.11
CA ASP A 549 -15.08 28.69 24.51
C ASP A 549 -14.51 29.98 25.10
N SER A 550 -13.23 30.27 24.83
CA SER A 550 -12.57 31.51 25.29
C SER A 550 -13.18 32.78 24.68
N LYS A 551 -13.63 32.70 23.41
CA LYS A 551 -14.28 33.80 22.70
C LYS A 551 -15.67 34.09 23.29
N THR A 552 -16.43 33.03 23.58
CA THR A 552 -17.76 33.15 24.19
C THR A 552 -17.69 33.76 25.58
N SER A 553 -16.72 33.36 26.41
CA SER A 553 -16.51 33.89 27.75
C SER A 553 -16.18 35.42 27.75
N ARG A 554 -15.44 35.90 26.76
CA ARG A 554 -15.12 37.32 26.58
C ARG A 554 -16.29 38.17 26.12
N SER A 555 -17.27 37.60 25.44
CA SER A 555 -18.46 38.33 24.97
C SER A 555 -19.52 38.56 26.08
N HIS A 556 -19.36 37.90 27.22
CA HIS A 556 -20.21 38.04 28.39
C HIS A 556 -19.63 39.01 29.49
N LEU A 557 -18.42 39.50 29.28
CA LEU A 557 -17.78 40.56 30.09
C LEU A 557 -17.91 41.94 29.40
#